data_c5f3b8379f3f4035fc79392331e06bff
#
_entry.id   c5f3b8379f3f4035fc79392331e06bff
#
_cell.length_a   1.000
_cell.length_b   1.000
_cell.length_c   1.000
_cell.angle_alpha   90.00
_cell.angle_beta   90.00
_cell.angle_gamma   90.00
#
_symmetry.space_group_name_H-M   'P 1'
#
loop_
_entity.id
_entity.type
_entity.pdbx_description
1 polymer ?
#
loop_
_entity_poly.entity_id
_entity_poly.type
_entity_poly.pdbx_seq_one_letter_code
_entity_poly.pdbx_strand_id
1 'polypeptide(L)'
;MSNAPIVRTNLPRHSRARRGTGHVARVVVGARARPTRARDATTRAVSDVDVGASDAERDARARRASVGGGESDAEGDDRLVETLARDARASASTSFDGACLPREPSTRVVAELKRATRELGATRGANVAARVFDEMSRAEREGSWPNAHVCTTVISSLAATGDADKALEVLAWMKATSARGGDGAKMCAPTTHTYTTCVRALDAAGRWKEALGMFEEMKTTGTRRNAHTYSALVRAGANGGRAGARAAVKLIPEMKKDSIEPDLAIASAVISAFGVLGSEDNARAMLRAIESSGRGTDAKLYVDYITAMCRCGNYEEATEVFSRVPRTTFTCTAVMKAYAETMDWQLAETLFVEMRRDGPPPNDRTHTAILHAYEKSLQWERAVRLLNELTAERRAKEIHHNIVLSVLGKCTQWERAEVLFRDMRELYGIQPSRVTYSTLISAYGRSGKTELAREVFRQMLARRIPPDDYTFVGLMLGPALDGNFRECARIATEMKEEYGVEHTVHTYNALIQAADIAGNYDKAVEVYDELLRRGVEPNNTTRELVVAVGKRGANYYDRQQKTAAVASYAAGLVGVMGMALGRW
;
A
#
# COMPACT_ATOMS: atom_id res chain seq x y z
N MET A 1 -27.81 -33.67 -38.11
CA MET A 1 -28.12 -34.94 -37.47
C MET A 1 -27.05 -35.26 -36.46
N SER A 2 -27.50 -35.42 -35.26
CA SER A 2 -26.94 -36.16 -34.11
C SER A 2 -25.91 -35.44 -33.22
N ASN A 3 -26.37 -34.79 -32.19
CA ASN A 3 -26.41 -35.13 -30.75
C ASN A 3 -25.07 -35.07 -30.00
N ALA A 4 -24.91 -33.99 -29.25
CA ALA A 4 -24.00 -33.90 -28.08
C ALA A 4 -24.82 -34.02 -26.78
N PRO A 5 -24.35 -34.72 -25.73
CA PRO A 5 -25.07 -34.87 -24.49
C PRO A 5 -24.76 -33.74 -23.50
N ILE A 6 -25.83 -33.24 -22.91
CA ILE A 6 -25.86 -32.30 -21.79
C ILE A 6 -25.51 -33.03 -20.50
N VAL A 7 -24.46 -32.64 -19.81
CA VAL A 7 -24.16 -33.10 -18.44
C VAL A 7 -24.89 -32.18 -17.45
N ARG A 8 -25.92 -32.73 -16.81
CA ARG A 8 -26.60 -32.16 -15.64
C ARG A 8 -25.79 -32.48 -14.39
N THR A 9 -25.34 -31.49 -13.66
CA THR A 9 -24.84 -31.66 -12.29
C THR A 9 -25.96 -31.41 -11.28
N ASN A 10 -26.20 -32.40 -10.45
CA ASN A 10 -27.18 -32.41 -9.37
C ASN A 10 -26.75 -31.55 -8.20
N LEU A 11 -27.64 -30.67 -7.77
CA LEU A 11 -27.61 -30.02 -6.46
C LEU A 11 -28.41 -30.83 -5.46
N PRO A 12 -27.97 -31.04 -4.21
CA PRO A 12 -28.78 -31.69 -3.19
C PRO A 12 -29.84 -30.72 -2.62
N ARG A 13 -31.08 -31.22 -2.61
CA ARG A 13 -32.22 -30.61 -1.93
C ARG A 13 -32.08 -30.84 -0.42
N HIS A 14 -32.09 -29.80 0.39
CA HIS A 14 -32.36 -29.94 1.82
C HIS A 14 -33.83 -29.65 2.16
N SER A 15 -34.34 -30.56 2.95
CA SER A 15 -35.69 -30.78 3.41
C SER A 15 -36.23 -29.71 4.36
N ARG A 16 -37.58 -29.57 4.26
CA ARG A 16 -38.47 -28.88 5.20
C ARG A 16 -38.40 -29.45 6.62
N ALA A 17 -38.39 -28.56 7.63
CA ALA A 17 -39.08 -28.78 8.91
C ALA A 17 -39.36 -27.47 9.63
N ARG A 18 -40.55 -27.21 9.83
CA ARG A 18 -41.50 -27.07 10.97
C ARG A 18 -41.61 -25.67 11.58
N ARG A 19 -42.86 -25.22 11.52
CA ARG A 19 -43.46 -24.06 12.21
C ARG A 19 -43.34 -24.23 13.74
N GLY A 20 -43.06 -23.11 14.42
CA GLY A 20 -43.26 -22.92 15.84
C GLY A 20 -43.70 -21.48 16.09
N THR A 21 -44.86 -21.36 16.64
CA THR A 21 -45.69 -20.18 16.96
C THR A 21 -45.16 -19.42 18.19
N GLY A 22 -45.28 -18.07 18.12
CA GLY A 22 -45.80 -17.27 19.24
C GLY A 22 -44.81 -16.53 20.12
N HIS A 23 -44.68 -15.24 20.08
CA HIS A 23 -45.35 -14.31 20.99
C HIS A 23 -45.03 -12.84 20.61
N VAL A 24 -46.11 -12.12 20.38
CA VAL A 24 -46.14 -10.66 20.26
C VAL A 24 -46.07 -10.06 21.66
N ALA A 25 -45.11 -9.18 21.93
CA ALA A 25 -45.18 -8.25 23.04
C ALA A 25 -45.11 -6.83 22.50
N ARG A 26 -46.29 -6.23 22.43
CA ARG A 26 -46.52 -4.79 22.33
C ARG A 26 -46.06 -4.13 23.62
N VAL A 27 -45.25 -3.11 23.57
CA VAL A 27 -45.13 -2.11 24.64
C VAL A 27 -45.31 -0.71 24.03
N VAL A 28 -46.21 -0.05 24.68
CA VAL A 28 -46.97 1.14 24.52
C VAL A 28 -46.14 2.42 24.51
N VAL A 29 -46.61 3.35 23.68
CA VAL A 29 -46.25 4.77 23.55
C VAL A 29 -46.62 5.54 24.82
N GLY A 30 -45.72 6.42 25.31
CA GLY A 30 -46.01 7.46 26.31
C GLY A 30 -45.13 8.69 26.03
N ALA A 31 -45.65 9.62 25.45
CA ALA A 31 -46.06 11.01 25.62
C ALA A 31 -45.08 11.98 26.31
N ARG A 32 -44.70 12.98 25.52
CA ARG A 32 -44.57 14.44 25.75
C ARG A 32 -44.14 14.99 27.12
N ALA A 33 -43.09 15.82 27.09
CA ALA A 33 -43.15 17.17 27.67
C ALA A 33 -42.05 18.08 27.06
N ARG A 34 -42.42 19.25 26.65
CA ARG A 34 -41.65 20.47 26.33
C ARG A 34 -41.77 21.45 27.49
N PRO A 35 -41.16 22.64 27.46
CA PRO A 35 -39.82 23.04 27.89
C PRO A 35 -39.91 24.11 28.99
N THR A 36 -38.79 24.43 29.66
CA THR A 36 -38.69 25.69 30.39
C THR A 36 -37.33 26.36 30.18
N ARG A 37 -37.44 27.66 29.93
CA ARG A 37 -36.40 28.70 29.88
C ARG A 37 -35.91 29.03 31.29
N ALA A 38 -34.66 29.45 31.39
CA ALA A 38 -34.16 30.66 32.05
C ALA A 38 -32.65 30.49 32.24
N ARG A 39 -31.81 31.33 31.66
CA ARG A 39 -31.31 32.66 32.07
C ARG A 39 -30.05 32.62 32.92
N ASP A 40 -29.05 33.19 32.32
CA ASP A 40 -28.08 34.21 32.77
C ASP A 40 -26.81 33.82 33.51
N ALA A 41 -25.76 34.13 32.82
CA ALA A 41 -24.63 35.00 33.17
C ALA A 41 -23.51 34.41 34.04
N THR A 42 -22.32 34.32 33.51
CA THR A 42 -21.24 35.29 33.73
C THR A 42 -19.93 34.82 33.08
N THR A 43 -19.45 35.67 32.24
CA THR A 43 -18.11 35.98 31.73
C THR A 43 -16.95 35.43 32.58
N ARG A 44 -16.00 34.72 31.92
CA ARG A 44 -14.58 35.03 32.02
C ARG A 44 -13.80 34.41 30.85
N ALA A 45 -13.05 35.26 30.18
CA ALA A 45 -12.14 35.00 29.09
C ALA A 45 -11.00 34.06 29.49
N VAL A 46 -10.69 33.07 28.64
CA VAL A 46 -9.36 32.54 28.47
C VAL A 46 -9.14 32.39 26.95
N SER A 47 -8.10 33.04 26.54
CA SER A 47 -7.46 33.22 25.24
C SER A 47 -7.49 32.03 24.29
N ASP A 48 -7.78 32.37 23.05
CA ASP A 48 -7.31 31.90 21.75
C ASP A 48 -6.50 30.58 21.72
N VAL A 49 -7.18 29.53 21.27
CA VAL A 49 -6.54 28.45 20.54
C VAL A 49 -7.14 28.45 19.14
N ASP A 50 -6.31 28.85 18.20
CA ASP A 50 -6.54 28.90 16.77
C ASP A 50 -6.94 27.52 16.25
N VAL A 51 -8.22 27.28 16.04
CA VAL A 51 -8.75 26.05 15.45
C VAL A 51 -8.74 26.20 13.95
N GLY A 52 -7.85 25.43 13.36
CA GLY A 52 -7.43 25.35 11.99
C GLY A 52 -8.46 25.60 10.90
N ALA A 53 -7.97 26.26 9.87
CA ALA A 53 -8.61 26.42 8.59
C ALA A 53 -9.20 25.10 8.06
N SER A 54 -10.42 25.18 7.53
CA SER A 54 -11.18 24.04 7.02
C SER A 54 -10.41 23.32 5.87
N ASP A 55 -10.58 22.01 5.78
CA ASP A 55 -9.99 21.18 4.70
C ASP A 55 -10.30 21.72 3.29
N ALA A 56 -11.39 22.48 3.12
CA ALA A 56 -11.75 23.16 1.88
C ALA A 56 -10.81 24.31 1.52
N GLU A 57 -10.25 25.04 2.50
CA GLU A 57 -9.26 26.10 2.25
C GLU A 57 -7.87 25.52 1.94
N ARG A 58 -7.54 24.36 2.51
CA ARG A 58 -6.30 23.62 2.16
C ARG A 58 -6.36 23.06 0.75
N ASP A 59 -7.51 22.51 0.34
CA ASP A 59 -7.75 22.03 -1.03
C ASP A 59 -7.79 23.18 -2.06
N ALA A 60 -8.34 24.34 -1.71
CA ALA A 60 -8.36 25.52 -2.58
C ALA A 60 -6.94 26.12 -2.76
N ARG A 61 -6.09 26.05 -1.73
CA ARG A 61 -4.70 26.48 -1.79
C ARG A 61 -3.83 25.51 -2.61
N ALA A 62 -4.09 24.18 -2.48
CA ALA A 62 -3.44 23.15 -3.29
C ALA A 62 -3.81 23.27 -4.79
N ARG A 63 -5.06 23.62 -5.10
CA ARG A 63 -5.50 23.84 -6.50
C ARG A 63 -4.95 25.12 -7.14
N ARG A 64 -4.67 26.17 -6.36
CA ARG A 64 -4.00 27.39 -6.87
C ARG A 64 -2.52 27.18 -7.13
N ALA A 65 -1.88 26.20 -6.45
CA ALA A 65 -0.47 25.87 -6.69
C ALA A 65 -0.25 24.95 -7.91
N SER A 66 -1.31 24.34 -8.46
CA SER A 66 -1.21 23.40 -9.60
C SER A 66 -1.50 24.02 -10.98
N VAL A 67 -1.83 25.30 -11.04
CA VAL A 67 -2.16 26.00 -12.30
C VAL A 67 -1.22 27.20 -12.49
N GLY A 68 -0.10 26.96 -13.13
CA GLY A 68 0.79 27.98 -13.66
C GLY A 68 2.22 27.95 -13.09
N GLY A 69 3.16 27.43 -13.84
CA GLY A 69 4.57 27.71 -13.63
C GLY A 69 5.49 26.50 -13.60
N GLY A 70 5.88 26.00 -14.77
CA GLY A 70 6.95 25.00 -14.88
C GLY A 70 8.36 25.56 -14.73
N GLU A 71 8.60 26.83 -15.07
CA GLU A 71 9.94 27.44 -15.05
C GLU A 71 10.21 28.31 -13.81
N SER A 72 9.24 29.09 -13.34
CA SER A 72 9.38 29.91 -12.13
C SER A 72 9.49 29.10 -10.83
N ASP A 73 8.94 27.88 -10.82
CA ASP A 73 8.97 26.99 -9.66
C ASP A 73 10.33 26.30 -9.50
N ALA A 74 11.03 25.98 -10.60
CA ALA A 74 12.36 25.39 -10.59
C ALA A 74 13.42 26.38 -10.05
N GLU A 75 13.38 27.64 -10.48
CA GLU A 75 14.28 28.69 -9.96
C GLU A 75 14.04 28.97 -8.48
N GLY A 76 12.79 28.89 -8.00
CA GLY A 76 12.45 29.03 -6.59
C GLY A 76 13.04 27.90 -5.74
N ASP A 77 12.98 26.67 -6.23
CA ASP A 77 13.57 25.50 -5.57
C ASP A 77 15.10 25.55 -5.57
N ASP A 78 15.73 26.03 -6.66
CA ASP A 78 17.19 26.19 -6.76
C ASP A 78 17.72 27.19 -5.72
N ARG A 79 17.08 28.34 -5.58
CA ARG A 79 17.43 29.34 -4.56
C ARG A 79 17.24 28.82 -3.14
N LEU A 80 16.18 28.04 -2.90
CA LEU A 80 15.92 27.43 -1.59
C LEU A 80 17.02 26.40 -1.26
N VAL A 81 17.38 25.54 -2.22
CA VAL A 81 18.46 24.54 -2.06
C VAL A 81 19.79 25.22 -1.77
N GLU A 82 20.18 26.25 -2.54
CA GLU A 82 21.42 27.00 -2.30
C GLU A 82 21.45 27.66 -0.92
N THR A 83 20.34 28.27 -0.50
CA THR A 83 20.25 28.91 0.81
C THR A 83 20.37 27.89 1.93
N LEU A 84 19.64 26.77 1.85
CA LEU A 84 19.69 25.70 2.85
C LEU A 84 21.07 25.03 2.90
N ALA A 85 21.68 24.80 1.76
CA ALA A 85 23.04 24.23 1.70
C ALA A 85 24.07 25.20 2.28
N ARG A 86 23.94 26.50 2.04
CA ARG A 86 24.80 27.54 2.64
C ARG A 86 24.63 27.62 4.15
N ASP A 87 23.39 27.62 4.64
CA ASP A 87 23.09 27.64 6.08
C ASP A 87 23.58 26.36 6.77
N ALA A 88 23.47 25.20 6.11
CA ALA A 88 24.03 23.94 6.58
C ALA A 88 25.56 23.97 6.67
N ARG A 89 26.26 24.61 5.70
CA ARG A 89 27.71 24.81 5.71
C ARG A 89 28.14 25.78 6.81
N ALA A 90 27.45 26.91 6.97
CA ALA A 90 27.73 27.90 8.01
C ALA A 90 27.64 27.33 9.43
N SER A 91 26.81 26.30 9.63
CA SER A 91 26.68 25.62 10.93
C SER A 91 27.90 24.80 11.33
N ALA A 92 28.79 24.51 10.39
CA ALA A 92 29.98 23.69 10.60
C ALA A 92 31.28 24.49 10.74
N SER A 93 31.32 25.76 10.33
CA SER A 93 32.52 26.57 10.24
C SER A 93 32.87 27.38 11.50
N THR A 94 32.09 27.29 12.57
CA THR A 94 32.46 27.94 13.85
C THR A 94 33.49 27.10 14.58
N SER A 95 34.75 27.57 14.57
CA SER A 95 35.86 27.01 15.31
C SER A 95 35.55 26.80 16.79
N PHE A 96 35.93 25.65 17.27
CA PHE A 96 35.72 25.17 18.62
C PHE A 96 36.69 25.89 19.59
N ASP A 97 36.29 27.00 20.13
CA ASP A 97 36.79 27.49 21.41
C ASP A 97 35.74 27.15 22.48
N GLY A 98 36.05 26.17 23.28
CA GLY A 98 35.45 25.58 24.49
C GLY A 98 34.14 26.09 25.12
N ALA A 99 33.36 26.93 24.49
CA ALA A 99 32.10 27.49 24.98
C ALA A 99 30.98 27.23 23.99
N CYS A 100 29.98 26.54 24.48
CA CYS A 100 28.64 26.33 23.94
C CYS A 100 28.41 26.68 22.45
N LEU A 101 28.37 25.64 21.59
CA LEU A 101 28.00 25.75 20.17
C LEU A 101 26.69 26.50 19.97
N PRO A 102 26.59 27.45 19.03
CA PRO A 102 25.31 27.99 18.62
C PRO A 102 24.49 26.86 17.95
N ARG A 103 23.42 26.45 18.60
CA ARG A 103 22.45 25.45 18.10
C ARG A 103 21.63 25.95 16.89
N GLU A 104 21.79 27.20 16.53
CA GLU A 104 20.88 27.93 15.65
C GLU A 104 20.89 27.54 14.16
N PRO A 105 22.03 27.34 13.45
CA PRO A 105 21.97 27.11 12.01
C PRO A 105 21.43 25.74 11.62
N SER A 106 21.79 24.67 12.35
CA SER A 106 21.27 23.33 12.08
C SER A 106 19.78 23.19 12.39
N THR A 107 19.31 23.91 13.42
CA THR A 107 17.87 23.96 13.78
C THR A 107 17.06 24.68 12.71
N ARG A 108 17.61 25.72 12.11
CA ARG A 108 16.98 26.48 11.02
C ARG A 108 16.87 25.62 9.75
N VAL A 109 17.94 24.95 9.33
CA VAL A 109 17.93 24.04 8.15
C VAL A 109 16.91 22.92 8.35
N VAL A 110 16.86 22.31 9.53
CA VAL A 110 15.87 21.30 9.86
C VAL A 110 14.43 21.84 9.81
N ALA A 111 14.20 23.04 10.34
CA ALA A 111 12.88 23.66 10.31
C ALA A 111 12.43 23.96 8.88
N GLU A 112 13.32 24.51 8.05
CA GLU A 112 13.02 24.83 6.65
C GLU A 112 12.83 23.57 5.79
N LEU A 113 13.62 22.49 5.97
CA LEU A 113 13.39 21.21 5.30
C LEU A 113 12.03 20.61 5.66
N LYS A 114 11.65 20.65 6.94
CA LYS A 114 10.32 20.20 7.40
C LYS A 114 9.20 21.09 6.83
N ARG A 115 9.44 22.39 6.71
CA ARG A 115 8.52 23.34 6.11
C ARG A 115 8.38 23.07 4.61
N ALA A 116 9.49 22.93 3.88
CA ALA A 116 9.49 22.59 2.46
C ALA A 116 8.72 21.30 2.17
N THR A 117 8.96 20.24 2.95
CA THR A 117 8.22 18.97 2.81
C THR A 117 6.71 19.14 3.04
N ARG A 118 6.32 20.06 3.93
CA ARG A 118 4.90 20.31 4.25
C ARG A 118 4.21 21.21 3.23
N GLU A 119 4.89 22.26 2.76
CA GLU A 119 4.33 23.27 1.85
C GLU A 119 4.37 22.84 0.38
N LEU A 120 5.46 22.19 -0.05
CA LEU A 120 5.66 21.75 -1.44
C LEU A 120 5.07 20.34 -1.70
N GLY A 121 4.63 19.64 -0.66
CA GLY A 121 4.19 18.26 -0.74
C GLY A 121 5.34 17.24 -0.67
N ALA A 122 5.00 15.96 -0.45
CA ALA A 122 5.99 14.92 -0.15
C ALA A 122 7.05 14.79 -1.26
N THR A 123 6.64 14.69 -2.52
CA THR A 123 7.55 14.44 -3.65
C THR A 123 8.52 15.60 -3.89
N ARG A 124 8.01 16.83 -3.94
CA ARG A 124 8.85 18.01 -4.20
C ARG A 124 9.75 18.31 -3.00
N GLY A 125 9.23 18.14 -1.77
CA GLY A 125 10.02 18.28 -0.55
C GLY A 125 11.14 17.23 -0.44
N ALA A 126 10.92 16.01 -0.89
CA ALA A 126 11.95 14.96 -0.94
C ALA A 126 13.04 15.28 -1.97
N ASN A 127 12.68 15.82 -3.15
CA ASN A 127 13.65 16.25 -4.16
C ASN A 127 14.51 17.41 -3.64
N VAL A 128 13.94 18.38 -2.95
CA VAL A 128 14.70 19.45 -2.28
C VAL A 128 15.65 18.87 -1.24
N ALA A 129 15.19 17.93 -0.41
CA ALA A 129 16.01 17.28 0.61
C ALA A 129 17.18 16.48 0.01
N ALA A 130 16.95 15.74 -1.08
CA ALA A 130 17.98 15.01 -1.81
C ALA A 130 19.05 15.98 -2.36
N ARG A 131 18.65 17.07 -3.01
CA ARG A 131 19.56 18.07 -3.56
C ARG A 131 20.36 18.80 -2.46
N VAL A 132 19.74 19.11 -1.33
CA VAL A 132 20.46 19.67 -0.16
C VAL A 132 21.52 18.70 0.33
N PHE A 133 21.20 17.39 0.39
CA PHE A 133 22.18 16.37 0.74
C PHE A 133 23.33 16.29 -0.28
N ASP A 134 23.01 16.28 -1.59
CA ASP A 134 24.01 16.21 -2.65
C ASP A 134 24.97 17.43 -2.59
N GLU A 135 24.48 18.62 -2.31
CA GLU A 135 25.29 19.82 -2.10
C GLU A 135 26.17 19.74 -0.84
N MET A 136 25.58 19.21 0.26
CA MET A 136 26.33 19.06 1.51
C MET A 136 27.43 18.00 1.38
N SER A 137 27.18 16.89 0.70
CA SER A 137 28.16 15.82 0.50
C SER A 137 29.32 16.25 -0.41
N ARG A 138 29.07 17.14 -1.39
CA ARG A 138 30.13 17.74 -2.22
C ARG A 138 31.04 18.69 -1.44
N ALA A 139 30.49 19.42 -0.48
CA ALA A 139 31.24 20.36 0.37
C ALA A 139 32.10 19.66 1.45
N GLU A 140 32.07 18.34 1.53
CA GLU A 140 32.89 17.53 2.44
C GLU A 140 34.39 17.85 2.36
N ARG A 141 34.87 18.25 1.16
CA ARG A 141 36.28 18.60 0.92
C ARG A 141 36.69 19.91 1.64
N GLU A 142 35.75 20.71 2.10
CA GLU A 142 35.99 21.98 2.78
C GLU A 142 36.00 21.85 4.31
N GLY A 143 35.89 20.61 4.86
CA GLY A 143 35.95 20.33 6.31
C GLY A 143 34.69 20.68 7.09
N SER A 144 33.59 21.03 6.42
CA SER A 144 32.32 21.32 7.07
C SER A 144 31.33 20.16 6.93
N TRP A 145 30.88 19.61 8.06
CA TRP A 145 30.07 18.39 8.13
C TRP A 145 28.66 18.68 8.60
N PRO A 146 27.60 18.19 7.91
CA PRO A 146 26.25 18.26 8.45
C PRO A 146 26.15 17.35 9.69
N ASN A 147 25.44 17.79 10.72
CA ASN A 147 25.24 16.96 11.89
C ASN A 147 24.20 15.84 11.66
N ALA A 148 24.17 14.83 12.54
CA ALA A 148 23.25 13.69 12.44
C ALA A 148 21.76 14.11 12.39
N HIS A 149 21.41 15.27 12.96
CA HIS A 149 20.03 15.75 12.97
C HIS A 149 19.57 16.23 11.59
N VAL A 150 20.42 16.95 10.85
CA VAL A 150 20.16 17.37 9.48
C VAL A 150 20.03 16.15 8.57
N CYS A 151 21.00 15.22 8.60
CA CYS A 151 20.96 13.99 7.81
C CYS A 151 19.69 13.16 8.11
N THR A 152 19.32 13.02 9.38
CA THR A 152 18.11 12.29 9.75
C THR A 152 16.84 12.98 9.25
N THR A 153 16.84 14.31 9.17
CA THR A 153 15.69 15.06 8.61
C THR A 153 15.60 14.86 7.10
N VAL A 154 16.72 14.83 6.38
CA VAL A 154 16.76 14.47 4.96
C VAL A 154 16.21 13.06 4.74
N ILE A 155 16.68 12.07 5.51
CA ILE A 155 16.16 10.69 5.46
C ILE A 155 14.65 10.66 5.74
N SER A 156 14.17 11.47 6.70
CA SER A 156 12.73 11.54 7.01
C SER A 156 11.88 12.10 5.87
N SER A 157 12.41 13.07 5.12
CA SER A 157 11.73 13.62 3.95
C SER A 157 11.70 12.62 2.80
N LEU A 158 12.78 11.87 2.57
CA LEU A 158 12.87 10.78 1.60
C LEU A 158 11.95 9.59 1.97
N ALA A 159 11.86 9.27 3.26
CA ALA A 159 10.95 8.23 3.75
C ALA A 159 9.47 8.53 3.47
N ALA A 160 9.09 9.79 3.36
CA ALA A 160 7.71 10.19 3.04
C ALA A 160 7.31 9.86 1.58
N THR A 161 8.28 9.72 0.68
CA THR A 161 8.08 9.33 -0.73
C THR A 161 8.37 7.85 -1.00
N GLY A 162 8.94 7.14 -0.03
CA GLY A 162 9.38 5.75 -0.20
C GLY A 162 10.71 5.61 -0.97
N ASP A 163 11.48 6.70 -1.14
CA ASP A 163 12.81 6.66 -1.75
C ASP A 163 13.84 6.06 -0.76
N ALA A 164 13.83 4.74 -0.69
CA ALA A 164 14.68 4.00 0.23
C ALA A 164 16.15 4.00 -0.21
N ASP A 165 16.44 4.04 -1.52
CA ASP A 165 17.81 4.00 -2.02
C ASP A 165 18.58 5.26 -1.64
N LYS A 166 18.00 6.42 -1.86
CA LYS A 166 18.56 7.70 -1.39
C LYS A 166 18.69 7.75 0.12
N ALA A 167 17.70 7.24 0.87
CA ALA A 167 17.77 7.19 2.33
C ALA A 167 18.95 6.32 2.83
N LEU A 168 19.20 5.18 2.16
CA LEU A 168 20.33 4.30 2.46
C LEU A 168 21.68 4.93 2.04
N GLU A 169 21.73 5.66 0.92
CA GLU A 169 22.90 6.42 0.49
C GLU A 169 23.32 7.44 1.55
N VAL A 170 22.36 8.21 2.09
CA VAL A 170 22.62 9.15 3.20
C VAL A 170 23.15 8.42 4.44
N LEU A 171 22.55 7.29 4.81
CA LEU A 171 23.03 6.49 5.94
C LEU A 171 24.44 5.95 5.72
N ALA A 172 24.75 5.45 4.51
CA ALA A 172 26.09 4.97 4.15
C ALA A 172 27.13 6.08 4.23
N TRP A 173 26.79 7.26 3.72
CA TRP A 173 27.63 8.45 3.82
C TRP A 173 27.90 8.85 5.28
N MET A 174 26.87 8.86 6.15
CA MET A 174 27.01 9.13 7.59
C MET A 174 28.00 8.17 8.26
N LYS A 175 27.93 6.86 7.94
CA LYS A 175 28.83 5.83 8.45
C LYS A 175 30.27 6.05 7.98
N ALA A 176 30.44 6.25 6.67
CA ALA A 176 31.75 6.49 6.07
C ALA A 176 32.42 7.74 6.66
N THR A 177 31.66 8.79 6.85
CA THR A 177 32.12 10.04 7.45
C THR A 177 32.50 9.85 8.92
N SER A 178 31.64 9.21 9.71
CA SER A 178 31.90 8.94 11.12
C SER A 178 33.14 8.04 11.33
N ALA A 179 33.43 7.13 10.40
CA ALA A 179 34.61 6.24 10.45
C ALA A 179 35.94 6.94 10.16
N ARG A 180 35.95 8.10 9.48
CA ARG A 180 37.20 8.84 9.16
C ARG A 180 37.88 9.49 10.36
N GLY A 181 37.17 9.61 11.48
CA GLY A 181 37.73 10.17 12.73
C GLY A 181 37.74 11.70 12.73
N GLY A 182 37.93 12.29 13.92
CA GLY A 182 37.86 13.71 14.16
C GLY A 182 36.55 14.11 14.88
N ASP A 183 36.54 15.24 15.56
CA ASP A 183 35.40 15.64 16.38
C ASP A 183 34.19 16.02 15.54
N GLY A 184 34.36 16.62 14.37
CA GLY A 184 33.26 16.87 13.41
C GLY A 184 32.66 15.60 12.86
N ALA A 185 33.45 14.56 12.56
CA ALA A 185 33.01 13.28 12.05
C ALA A 185 32.11 12.52 13.06
N LYS A 186 32.42 12.63 14.37
CA LYS A 186 31.59 12.03 15.43
C LYS A 186 30.17 12.64 15.49
N MET A 187 30.02 13.92 15.10
CA MET A 187 28.73 14.59 15.06
C MET A 187 27.81 14.08 13.94
N CYS A 188 28.37 13.37 12.96
CA CYS A 188 27.61 12.73 11.86
C CYS A 188 27.25 11.27 12.15
N ALA A 189 27.66 10.71 13.29
CA ALA A 189 27.40 9.30 13.60
C ALA A 189 25.90 8.97 13.57
N PRO A 190 25.50 7.86 12.92
CA PRO A 190 24.12 7.42 12.90
C PRO A 190 23.58 7.17 14.31
N THR A 191 22.43 7.70 14.61
CA THR A 191 21.73 7.56 15.90
C THR A 191 20.60 6.54 15.81
N THR A 192 20.04 6.13 16.96
CA THR A 192 18.82 5.31 17.02
C THR A 192 17.70 5.90 16.14
N HIS A 193 17.57 7.23 16.14
CA HIS A 193 16.56 7.91 15.33
C HIS A 193 16.85 7.80 13.84
N THR A 194 18.10 7.90 13.42
CA THR A 194 18.54 7.71 12.04
C THR A 194 18.17 6.31 11.53
N TYR A 195 18.55 5.26 12.26
CA TYR A 195 18.20 3.88 11.91
C TYR A 195 16.69 3.65 11.85
N THR A 196 15.96 4.14 12.85
CA THR A 196 14.47 4.02 12.88
C THR A 196 13.83 4.69 11.68
N THR A 197 14.37 5.83 11.23
CA THR A 197 13.86 6.55 10.06
C THR A 197 14.19 5.81 8.77
N CYS A 198 15.38 5.20 8.65
CA CYS A 198 15.73 4.32 7.53
C CYS A 198 14.80 3.09 7.46
N VAL A 199 14.51 2.45 8.61
CA VAL A 199 13.55 1.34 8.68
C VAL A 199 12.18 1.78 8.16
N ARG A 200 11.73 3.00 8.49
CA ARG A 200 10.45 3.55 7.98
C ARG A 200 10.49 3.81 6.48
N ALA A 201 11.62 4.25 5.93
CA ALA A 201 11.79 4.43 4.48
C ALA A 201 11.73 3.08 3.75
N LEU A 202 12.40 2.06 4.29
CA LEU A 202 12.39 0.69 3.76
C LEU A 202 11.01 0.04 3.87
N ASP A 203 10.26 0.28 4.96
CA ASP A 203 8.87 -0.16 5.13
C ASP A 203 7.96 0.46 4.06
N ALA A 204 8.08 1.78 3.81
CA ALA A 204 7.33 2.47 2.78
C ALA A 204 7.64 1.95 1.36
N ALA A 205 8.88 1.53 1.10
CA ALA A 205 9.33 0.91 -0.15
C ALA A 205 9.03 -0.60 -0.23
N GLY A 206 8.45 -1.22 0.80
CA GLY A 206 8.17 -2.66 0.85
C GLY A 206 9.41 -3.57 1.02
N ARG A 207 10.59 -3.00 1.32
CA ARG A 207 11.89 -3.72 1.42
C ARG A 207 12.11 -4.27 2.83
N TRP A 208 11.19 -5.08 3.32
CA TRP A 208 11.18 -5.57 4.71
C TRP A 208 12.44 -6.38 5.12
N LYS A 209 13.08 -7.10 4.18
CA LYS A 209 14.31 -7.88 4.48
C LYS A 209 15.45 -6.95 4.90
N GLU A 210 15.62 -5.86 4.18
CA GLU A 210 16.64 -4.86 4.49
C GLU A 210 16.29 -4.07 5.75
N ALA A 211 15.00 -3.77 5.96
CA ALA A 211 14.53 -3.17 7.20
C ALA A 211 14.91 -4.03 8.43
N LEU A 212 14.73 -5.35 8.34
CA LEU A 212 15.17 -6.27 9.39
C LEU A 212 16.70 -6.40 9.46
N GLY A 213 17.41 -6.24 8.35
CA GLY A 213 18.89 -6.15 8.32
C GLY A 213 19.42 -4.98 9.14
N MET A 214 18.69 -3.86 9.19
CA MET A 214 19.06 -2.71 10.04
C MET A 214 19.09 -3.08 11.53
N PHE A 215 18.27 -4.03 11.97
CA PHE A 215 18.28 -4.50 13.36
C PHE A 215 19.59 -5.21 13.72
N GLU A 216 20.07 -6.10 12.84
CA GLU A 216 21.36 -6.77 13.06
C GLU A 216 22.52 -5.79 12.99
N GLU A 217 22.44 -4.80 12.12
CA GLU A 217 23.43 -3.74 12.06
C GLU A 217 23.46 -2.90 13.34
N MET A 218 22.29 -2.53 13.89
CA MET A 218 22.22 -1.83 15.17
C MET A 218 22.86 -2.64 16.32
N LYS A 219 22.76 -3.99 16.27
CA LYS A 219 23.43 -4.86 17.24
C LYS A 219 24.96 -4.80 17.10
N THR A 220 25.46 -4.90 15.87
CA THR A 220 26.91 -4.89 15.61
C THR A 220 27.55 -3.54 15.91
N THR A 221 26.84 -2.44 15.65
CA THR A 221 27.32 -1.07 15.96
C THR A 221 27.12 -0.67 17.43
N GLY A 222 26.46 -1.51 18.24
CA GLY A 222 26.12 -1.17 19.62
C GLY A 222 25.10 -0.04 19.76
N THR A 223 24.40 0.33 18.69
CA THR A 223 23.39 1.40 18.71
C THR A 223 22.20 0.98 19.55
N ARG A 224 21.80 1.81 20.52
CA ARG A 224 20.70 1.53 21.43
C ARG A 224 19.38 1.46 20.68
N ARG A 225 18.58 0.44 20.93
CA ARG A 225 17.23 0.26 20.36
C ARG A 225 16.18 0.76 21.35
N ASN A 226 15.08 1.29 20.86
CA ASN A 226 13.97 1.77 21.68
C ASN A 226 12.61 1.22 21.16
N ALA A 227 11.52 1.51 21.86
CA ALA A 227 10.18 1.06 21.50
C ALA A 227 9.79 1.48 20.06
N HIS A 228 10.15 2.69 19.64
CA HIS A 228 9.88 3.17 18.27
C HIS A 228 10.63 2.36 17.22
N THR A 229 11.86 1.93 17.50
CA THR A 229 12.65 1.06 16.60
C THR A 229 11.96 -0.28 16.43
N TYR A 230 11.56 -0.93 17.54
CA TYR A 230 10.85 -2.21 17.49
C TYR A 230 9.50 -2.11 16.80
N SER A 231 8.72 -1.05 17.07
CA SER A 231 7.44 -0.80 16.40
C SER A 231 7.60 -0.69 14.88
N ALA A 232 8.62 0.06 14.40
CA ALA A 232 8.90 0.22 12.98
C ALA A 232 9.33 -1.10 12.32
N LEU A 233 10.23 -1.87 12.99
CA LEU A 233 10.72 -3.16 12.50
C LEU A 233 9.62 -4.23 12.42
N VAL A 234 8.80 -4.35 13.48
CA VAL A 234 7.68 -5.30 13.50
C VAL A 234 6.65 -4.96 12.44
N ARG A 235 6.36 -3.67 12.24
CA ARG A 235 5.43 -3.22 11.19
C ARG A 235 5.98 -3.54 9.79
N ALA A 236 7.25 -3.22 9.52
CA ALA A 236 7.90 -3.55 8.25
C ALA A 236 7.86 -5.05 7.97
N GLY A 237 8.12 -5.88 8.99
CA GLY A 237 7.99 -7.33 8.87
C GLY A 237 6.56 -7.79 8.62
N ALA A 238 5.57 -7.24 9.33
CA ALA A 238 4.15 -7.57 9.13
C ALA A 238 3.69 -7.26 7.69
N ASN A 239 4.16 -6.14 7.11
CA ASN A 239 3.89 -5.75 5.72
C ASN A 239 4.58 -6.66 4.70
N GLY A 240 5.65 -7.38 5.10
CA GLY A 240 6.40 -8.32 4.26
C GLY A 240 5.74 -9.69 4.05
N GLY A 241 4.42 -9.80 4.28
CA GLY A 241 3.67 -11.04 4.15
C GLY A 241 4.07 -12.09 5.20
N ARG A 242 3.75 -13.38 4.94
CA ARG A 242 3.98 -14.45 5.93
C ARG A 242 5.44 -14.61 6.37
N ALA A 243 6.38 -14.48 5.43
CA ALA A 243 7.81 -14.60 5.74
C ALA A 243 8.30 -13.44 6.62
N GLY A 244 7.93 -12.22 6.27
CA GLY A 244 8.25 -11.03 7.05
C GLY A 244 7.60 -11.04 8.44
N ALA A 245 6.32 -11.42 8.53
CA ALA A 245 5.60 -11.52 9.80
C ALA A 245 6.25 -12.54 10.75
N ARG A 246 6.74 -13.68 10.24
CA ARG A 246 7.50 -14.65 11.05
C ARG A 246 8.81 -14.07 11.59
N ALA A 247 9.52 -13.33 10.74
CA ALA A 247 10.75 -12.66 11.16
C ALA A 247 10.47 -11.56 12.20
N ALA A 248 9.38 -10.80 12.02
CA ALA A 248 8.93 -9.79 12.97
C ALA A 248 8.60 -10.37 14.35
N VAL A 249 7.91 -11.50 14.41
CA VAL A 249 7.57 -12.17 15.68
C VAL A 249 8.84 -12.62 16.44
N LYS A 250 9.92 -12.97 15.73
CA LYS A 250 11.21 -13.31 16.35
C LYS A 250 11.89 -12.12 17.08
N LEU A 251 11.46 -10.90 16.81
CA LEU A 251 11.96 -9.70 17.52
C LEU A 251 11.37 -9.56 18.93
N ILE A 252 10.25 -10.22 19.25
CA ILE A 252 9.60 -10.11 20.57
C ILE A 252 10.52 -10.58 21.71
N PRO A 253 11.19 -11.75 21.62
CA PRO A 253 12.16 -12.17 22.62
C PRO A 253 13.36 -11.20 22.75
N GLU A 254 13.82 -10.62 21.65
CA GLU A 254 14.93 -9.66 21.66
C GLU A 254 14.52 -8.36 22.35
N MET A 255 13.28 -7.89 22.14
CA MET A 255 12.73 -6.73 22.82
C MET A 255 12.69 -6.93 24.34
N LYS A 256 12.32 -8.14 24.80
CA LYS A 256 12.37 -8.49 26.25
C LYS A 256 13.79 -8.47 26.79
N LYS A 257 14.79 -8.93 26.01
CA LYS A 257 16.22 -8.86 26.41
C LYS A 257 16.68 -7.40 26.56
N ASP A 258 16.21 -6.51 25.69
CA ASP A 258 16.50 -5.08 25.78
C ASP A 258 15.69 -4.36 26.89
N SER A 259 14.91 -5.10 27.68
CA SER A 259 14.04 -4.59 28.74
C SER A 259 13.01 -3.56 28.25
N ILE A 260 12.53 -3.75 27.03
CA ILE A 260 11.52 -2.90 26.41
C ILE A 260 10.17 -3.62 26.49
N GLU A 261 9.23 -3.01 27.19
CA GLU A 261 7.84 -3.49 27.22
C GLU A 261 7.04 -3.02 26.01
N PRO A 262 6.16 -3.87 25.45
CA PRO A 262 5.28 -3.47 24.36
C PRO A 262 4.40 -2.29 24.73
N ASP A 263 4.48 -1.22 23.95
CA ASP A 263 3.50 -0.15 23.94
C ASP A 263 2.34 -0.47 22.98
N LEU A 264 1.34 0.42 22.90
CA LEU A 264 0.20 0.24 22.00
C LEU A 264 0.61 0.12 20.53
N ALA A 265 1.67 0.83 20.11
CA ALA A 265 2.13 0.80 18.73
C ALA A 265 2.81 -0.53 18.40
N ILE A 266 3.59 -1.09 19.31
CA ILE A 266 4.20 -2.42 19.17
C ILE A 266 3.12 -3.49 19.19
N ALA A 267 2.19 -3.43 20.14
CA ALA A 267 1.10 -4.38 20.25
C ALA A 267 0.25 -4.43 18.97
N SER A 268 -0.09 -3.26 18.43
CA SER A 268 -0.80 -3.10 17.15
C SER A 268 -0.04 -3.78 15.99
N ALA A 269 1.27 -3.53 15.87
CA ALA A 269 2.11 -4.13 14.84
C ALA A 269 2.24 -5.66 15.02
N VAL A 270 2.39 -6.15 16.25
CA VAL A 270 2.49 -7.58 16.58
C VAL A 270 1.16 -8.30 16.29
N ILE A 271 0.03 -7.71 16.66
CA ILE A 271 -1.30 -8.25 16.34
C ILE A 271 -1.49 -8.35 14.84
N SER A 272 -1.11 -7.32 14.07
CA SER A 272 -1.14 -7.36 12.61
C SER A 272 -0.27 -8.49 12.05
N ALA A 273 0.93 -8.72 12.60
CA ALA A 273 1.81 -9.82 12.21
C ALA A 273 1.17 -11.18 12.50
N PHE A 274 0.54 -11.37 13.67
CA PHE A 274 -0.18 -12.61 13.99
C PHE A 274 -1.37 -12.83 13.06
N GLY A 275 -2.10 -11.79 12.67
CA GLY A 275 -3.16 -11.88 11.67
C GLY A 275 -2.68 -12.37 10.31
N VAL A 276 -1.50 -11.89 9.85
CA VAL A 276 -0.87 -12.37 8.61
C VAL A 276 -0.44 -13.84 8.71
N LEU A 277 -0.04 -14.29 9.89
CA LEU A 277 0.35 -15.67 10.15
C LEU A 277 -0.83 -16.62 10.30
N GLY A 278 -2.03 -16.10 10.56
CA GLY A 278 -3.20 -16.89 10.93
C GLY A 278 -3.13 -17.42 12.37
N SER A 279 -2.42 -16.74 13.25
CA SER A 279 -2.21 -17.16 14.65
C SER A 279 -3.17 -16.40 15.57
N GLU A 280 -4.42 -16.83 15.59
CA GLU A 280 -5.53 -16.22 16.35
C GLU A 280 -5.24 -16.16 17.86
N ASP A 281 -4.83 -17.27 18.47
CA ASP A 281 -4.60 -17.35 19.91
C ASP A 281 -3.51 -16.38 20.38
N ASN A 282 -2.44 -16.21 19.59
CA ASN A 282 -1.36 -15.29 19.92
C ASN A 282 -1.81 -13.82 19.80
N ALA A 283 -2.64 -13.50 18.80
CA ALA A 283 -3.23 -12.16 18.65
C ALA A 283 -4.16 -11.85 19.84
N ARG A 284 -5.00 -12.82 20.24
CA ARG A 284 -5.89 -12.73 21.42
C ARG A 284 -5.10 -12.57 22.71
N ALA A 285 -4.03 -13.35 22.89
CA ALA A 285 -3.17 -13.24 24.06
C ALA A 285 -2.51 -11.85 24.17
N MET A 286 -2.07 -11.28 23.03
CA MET A 286 -1.49 -9.94 23.01
C MET A 286 -2.51 -8.86 23.38
N LEU A 287 -3.73 -8.92 22.82
CA LEU A 287 -4.78 -7.96 23.16
C LEU A 287 -5.10 -8.02 24.67
N ARG A 288 -5.31 -9.23 25.22
CA ARG A 288 -5.58 -9.42 26.68
C ARG A 288 -4.43 -8.91 27.55
N ALA A 289 -3.18 -9.11 27.12
CA ALA A 289 -2.02 -8.61 27.86
C ALA A 289 -2.00 -7.08 27.94
N ILE A 290 -2.38 -6.38 26.86
CA ILE A 290 -2.47 -4.91 26.86
C ILE A 290 -3.68 -4.44 27.69
N GLU A 291 -4.85 -5.06 27.55
CA GLU A 291 -6.04 -4.71 28.33
C GLU A 291 -5.77 -4.88 29.85
N SER A 292 -5.08 -5.95 30.23
CA SER A 292 -4.73 -6.22 31.64
C SER A 292 -3.62 -5.31 32.19
N SER A 293 -2.81 -4.69 31.32
CA SER A 293 -1.72 -3.80 31.74
C SER A 293 -2.17 -2.45 32.30
N GLY A 294 -3.46 -2.11 32.19
CA GLY A 294 -4.01 -0.83 32.64
C GLY A 294 -3.54 0.41 31.88
N ARG A 295 -2.80 0.24 30.77
CA ARG A 295 -2.26 1.36 29.94
C ARG A 295 -3.30 2.03 29.07
N GLY A 296 -4.55 1.57 29.10
CA GLY A 296 -5.61 1.98 28.19
C GLY A 296 -5.47 1.31 26.83
N THR A 297 -6.52 1.38 26.05
CA THR A 297 -6.58 0.86 24.67
C THR A 297 -7.08 1.98 23.77
N ASP A 298 -6.56 2.04 22.55
CA ASP A 298 -7.02 2.98 21.54
C ASP A 298 -7.87 2.29 20.45
N ALA A 299 -8.63 3.07 19.72
CA ALA A 299 -9.48 2.57 18.64
C ALA A 299 -8.65 1.89 17.53
N LYS A 300 -7.38 2.31 17.37
CA LYS A 300 -6.49 1.75 16.36
C LYS A 300 -6.09 0.31 16.69
N LEU A 301 -5.74 0.02 17.95
CA LEU A 301 -5.40 -1.32 18.41
C LEU A 301 -6.55 -2.31 18.15
N TYR A 302 -7.79 -1.91 18.47
CA TYR A 302 -8.96 -2.73 18.21
C TYR A 302 -9.20 -2.93 16.71
N VAL A 303 -9.02 -1.91 15.88
CA VAL A 303 -9.13 -2.04 14.42
C VAL A 303 -8.09 -3.02 13.87
N ASP A 304 -6.84 -2.95 14.33
CA ASP A 304 -5.78 -3.87 13.92
C ASP A 304 -6.09 -5.30 14.38
N TYR A 305 -6.66 -5.46 15.58
CA TYR A 305 -7.12 -6.76 16.08
C TYR A 305 -8.28 -7.32 15.25
N ILE A 306 -9.31 -6.53 14.98
CA ILE A 306 -10.44 -6.92 14.14
C ILE A 306 -9.95 -7.34 12.75
N THR A 307 -9.02 -6.57 12.16
CA THR A 307 -8.41 -6.91 10.88
C THR A 307 -7.66 -8.24 10.94
N ALA A 308 -6.94 -8.50 12.03
CA ALA A 308 -6.24 -9.76 12.26
C ALA A 308 -7.23 -10.93 12.38
N MET A 309 -8.33 -10.79 13.13
CA MET A 309 -9.38 -11.82 13.25
C MET A 309 -10.07 -12.09 11.92
N CYS A 310 -10.40 -11.06 11.13
CA CYS A 310 -10.93 -11.24 9.78
C CYS A 310 -9.97 -12.04 8.89
N ARG A 311 -8.65 -11.76 8.94
CA ARG A 311 -7.62 -12.52 8.19
C ARG A 311 -7.49 -13.96 8.67
N CYS A 312 -7.77 -14.24 9.92
CA CYS A 312 -7.84 -15.61 10.47
C CYS A 312 -9.14 -16.34 10.11
N GLY A 313 -10.16 -15.64 9.59
CA GLY A 313 -11.49 -16.19 9.29
C GLY A 313 -12.43 -16.21 10.50
N ASN A 314 -12.04 -15.60 11.63
CA ASN A 314 -12.87 -15.54 12.83
C ASN A 314 -13.69 -14.24 12.85
N TYR A 315 -14.78 -14.23 12.08
CA TYR A 315 -15.67 -13.07 11.95
C TYR A 315 -16.56 -12.84 13.18
N GLU A 316 -16.86 -13.90 13.92
CA GLU A 316 -17.68 -13.80 15.14
C GLU A 316 -16.97 -12.94 16.19
N GLU A 317 -15.72 -13.26 16.49
CA GLU A 317 -14.92 -12.50 17.44
C GLU A 317 -14.62 -11.08 16.93
N ALA A 318 -14.34 -10.93 15.62
CA ALA A 318 -14.16 -9.61 15.01
C ALA A 318 -15.38 -8.71 15.20
N THR A 319 -16.59 -9.25 15.00
CA THR A 319 -17.86 -8.53 15.18
C THR A 319 -18.15 -8.25 16.67
N GLU A 320 -17.86 -9.20 17.54
CA GLU A 320 -18.01 -9.02 19.01
C GLU A 320 -17.12 -7.88 19.50
N VAL A 321 -15.85 -7.88 19.14
CA VAL A 321 -14.91 -6.82 19.52
C VAL A 321 -15.32 -5.48 18.91
N PHE A 322 -15.75 -5.46 17.64
CA PHE A 322 -16.24 -4.24 17.01
C PHE A 322 -17.44 -3.61 17.73
N SER A 323 -18.30 -4.45 18.35
CA SER A 323 -19.44 -3.96 19.12
C SER A 323 -19.06 -3.15 20.36
N ARG A 324 -17.85 -3.38 20.90
CA ARG A 324 -17.30 -2.71 22.10
C ARG A 324 -16.53 -1.43 21.77
N VAL A 325 -16.22 -1.17 20.50
CA VAL A 325 -15.41 -0.02 20.07
C VAL A 325 -16.32 1.15 19.69
N PRO A 326 -15.95 2.41 20.04
CA PRO A 326 -16.70 3.58 19.61
C PRO A 326 -16.87 3.62 18.09
N ARG A 327 -18.11 3.67 17.62
CA ARG A 327 -18.44 3.75 16.19
C ARG A 327 -18.15 5.15 15.65
N THR A 328 -16.97 5.36 15.13
CA THR A 328 -16.55 6.56 14.42
C THR A 328 -16.45 6.26 12.92
N THR A 329 -16.47 7.30 12.07
CA THR A 329 -16.24 7.13 10.62
C THR A 329 -14.92 6.42 10.36
N PHE A 330 -13.89 6.65 11.19
CA PHE A 330 -12.58 5.99 11.10
C PHE A 330 -12.69 4.48 11.38
N THR A 331 -13.25 4.09 12.52
CA THR A 331 -13.35 2.67 12.93
C THR A 331 -14.23 1.88 11.96
N CYS A 332 -15.39 2.40 11.57
CA CYS A 332 -16.27 1.76 10.59
C CYS A 332 -15.60 1.59 9.23
N THR A 333 -14.91 2.62 8.71
CA THR A 333 -14.20 2.54 7.43
C THR A 333 -13.06 1.52 7.48
N ALA A 334 -12.34 1.43 8.60
CA ALA A 334 -11.24 0.49 8.76
C ALA A 334 -11.74 -0.97 8.83
N VAL A 335 -12.83 -1.23 9.55
CA VAL A 335 -13.48 -2.55 9.60
C VAL A 335 -14.06 -2.93 8.24
N MET A 336 -14.67 -1.98 7.53
CA MET A 336 -15.16 -2.20 6.17
C MET A 336 -14.03 -2.60 5.20
N LYS A 337 -12.82 -2.00 5.35
CA LYS A 337 -11.63 -2.44 4.59
C LYS A 337 -11.22 -3.86 4.95
N ALA A 338 -11.29 -4.24 6.23
CA ALA A 338 -10.99 -5.61 6.65
C ALA A 338 -11.94 -6.60 6.00
N TYR A 339 -13.24 -6.33 6.00
CA TYR A 339 -14.24 -7.15 5.29
C TYR A 339 -13.98 -7.18 3.78
N ALA A 340 -13.54 -6.09 3.18
CA ALA A 340 -13.14 -6.08 1.77
C ALA A 340 -11.91 -6.96 1.50
N GLU A 341 -10.93 -7.02 2.40
CA GLU A 341 -9.76 -7.90 2.26
C GLU A 341 -10.12 -9.38 2.30
N THR A 342 -11.14 -9.74 3.05
CA THR A 342 -11.63 -11.12 3.20
C THR A 342 -12.73 -11.50 2.23
N MET A 343 -13.10 -10.60 1.31
CA MET A 343 -14.17 -10.74 0.30
C MET A 343 -15.59 -10.84 0.89
N ASP A 344 -15.80 -10.46 2.16
CA ASP A 344 -17.11 -10.44 2.81
C ASP A 344 -17.86 -9.14 2.55
N TRP A 345 -18.24 -8.95 1.30
CA TRP A 345 -18.97 -7.74 0.88
C TRP A 345 -20.31 -7.55 1.60
N GLN A 346 -21.00 -8.64 2.04
CA GLN A 346 -22.26 -8.57 2.76
C GLN A 346 -22.11 -7.87 4.11
N LEU A 347 -21.07 -8.21 4.87
CA LEU A 347 -20.76 -7.55 6.14
C LEU A 347 -20.37 -6.09 5.92
N ALA A 348 -19.56 -5.83 4.87
CA ALA A 348 -19.22 -4.47 4.49
C ALA A 348 -20.45 -3.63 4.10
N GLU A 349 -21.38 -4.20 3.34
CA GLU A 349 -22.63 -3.53 2.94
C GLU A 349 -23.55 -3.28 4.15
N THR A 350 -23.71 -4.27 5.02
CA THR A 350 -24.52 -4.13 6.25
C THR A 350 -23.98 -2.98 7.10
N LEU A 351 -22.68 -2.93 7.32
CA LEU A 351 -22.04 -1.85 8.07
C LEU A 351 -22.22 -0.49 7.37
N PHE A 352 -22.11 -0.44 6.04
CA PHE A 352 -22.33 0.78 5.29
C PHE A 352 -23.78 1.30 5.38
N VAL A 353 -24.78 0.39 5.32
CA VAL A 353 -26.19 0.72 5.49
C VAL A 353 -26.47 1.22 6.91
N GLU A 354 -25.89 0.57 7.93
CA GLU A 354 -25.99 1.03 9.34
C GLU A 354 -25.40 2.44 9.50
N MET A 355 -24.22 2.71 8.90
CA MET A 355 -23.61 4.05 8.94
C MET A 355 -24.53 5.12 8.31
N ARG A 356 -25.22 4.80 7.22
CA ARG A 356 -26.14 5.73 6.56
C ARG A 356 -27.42 5.97 7.35
N ARG A 357 -27.89 4.97 8.12
CA ARG A 357 -29.15 5.05 8.85
C ARG A 357 -29.02 5.74 10.22
N ASP A 358 -28.10 5.28 11.04
CA ASP A 358 -28.01 5.67 12.45
C ASP A 358 -26.55 5.93 12.92
N GLY A 359 -25.59 5.74 12.04
CA GLY A 359 -24.17 5.81 12.35
C GLY A 359 -23.48 7.14 12.00
N PRO A 360 -22.18 7.19 12.14
CA PRO A 360 -21.40 8.33 11.70
C PRO A 360 -21.46 8.45 10.17
N PRO A 361 -21.57 9.68 9.62
CA PRO A 361 -21.78 9.86 8.17
C PRO A 361 -20.63 9.31 7.34
N PRO A 362 -20.92 8.55 6.27
CA PRO A 362 -19.92 8.07 5.34
C PRO A 362 -19.17 9.22 4.65
N ASN A 363 -17.85 9.11 4.59
CA ASN A 363 -16.99 10.03 3.83
C ASN A 363 -16.45 9.36 2.56
N ASP A 364 -15.66 10.09 1.77
CA ASP A 364 -15.09 9.57 0.51
C ASP A 364 -14.26 8.29 0.72
N ARG A 365 -13.54 8.18 1.85
CA ARG A 365 -12.78 6.97 2.18
C ARG A 365 -13.69 5.79 2.47
N THR A 366 -14.85 6.03 3.07
CA THR A 366 -15.88 5.01 3.32
C THR A 366 -16.47 4.52 2.00
N HIS A 367 -16.82 5.45 1.08
CA HIS A 367 -17.31 5.09 -0.25
C HIS A 367 -16.27 4.31 -1.06
N THR A 368 -15.01 4.70 -0.98
CA THR A 368 -13.90 3.95 -1.59
C THR A 368 -13.78 2.55 -1.00
N ALA A 369 -13.91 2.40 0.33
CA ALA A 369 -13.79 1.11 1.01
C ALA A 369 -14.89 0.12 0.59
N ILE A 370 -16.16 0.57 0.52
CA ILE A 370 -17.27 -0.31 0.09
C ILE A 370 -17.16 -0.64 -1.40
N LEU A 371 -16.74 0.30 -2.26
CA LEU A 371 -16.50 0.02 -3.67
C LEU A 371 -15.39 -1.02 -3.85
N HIS A 372 -14.32 -0.99 -3.05
CA HIS A 372 -13.30 -2.03 -3.06
C HIS A 372 -13.82 -3.39 -2.57
N ALA A 373 -14.75 -3.42 -1.60
CA ALA A 373 -15.40 -4.66 -1.20
C ALA A 373 -16.19 -5.27 -2.36
N TYR A 374 -16.94 -4.46 -3.10
CA TYR A 374 -17.65 -4.91 -4.30
C TYR A 374 -16.67 -5.32 -5.42
N GLU A 375 -15.55 -4.62 -5.58
CA GLU A 375 -14.53 -4.94 -6.57
C GLU A 375 -13.92 -6.33 -6.33
N LYS A 376 -13.49 -6.61 -5.10
CA LYS A 376 -12.88 -7.89 -4.76
C LYS A 376 -13.86 -9.05 -4.87
N SER A 377 -15.13 -8.79 -4.56
CA SER A 377 -16.21 -9.79 -4.62
C SER A 377 -16.96 -9.82 -5.97
N LEU A 378 -16.47 -9.08 -6.97
CA LEU A 378 -17.04 -9.03 -8.33
C LEU A 378 -18.52 -8.60 -8.39
N GLN A 379 -18.97 -7.77 -7.44
CA GLN A 379 -20.36 -7.28 -7.35
C GLN A 379 -20.55 -5.99 -8.18
N TRP A 380 -20.40 -6.10 -9.51
CA TRP A 380 -20.41 -4.94 -10.41
C TRP A 380 -21.74 -4.16 -10.39
N GLU A 381 -22.90 -4.82 -10.26
CA GLU A 381 -24.19 -4.16 -10.22
C GLU A 381 -24.33 -3.22 -9.01
N ARG A 382 -23.82 -3.68 -7.85
CA ARG A 382 -23.81 -2.89 -6.62
C ARG A 382 -22.85 -1.72 -6.71
N ALA A 383 -21.67 -1.95 -7.29
CA ALA A 383 -20.68 -0.92 -7.52
C ALA A 383 -21.21 0.20 -8.45
N VAL A 384 -21.86 -0.16 -9.56
CA VAL A 384 -22.48 0.80 -10.49
C VAL A 384 -23.61 1.56 -9.81
N ARG A 385 -24.47 0.87 -9.03
CA ARG A 385 -25.57 1.53 -8.30
C ARG A 385 -25.04 2.59 -7.34
N LEU A 386 -24.05 2.25 -6.53
CA LEU A 386 -23.43 3.19 -5.60
C LEU A 386 -22.76 4.36 -6.31
N LEU A 387 -22.08 4.11 -7.44
CA LEU A 387 -21.49 5.19 -8.24
C LEU A 387 -22.55 6.16 -8.75
N ASN A 388 -23.69 5.65 -9.25
CA ASN A 388 -24.80 6.47 -9.71
C ASN A 388 -25.39 7.33 -8.56
N GLU A 389 -25.54 6.77 -7.36
CA GLU A 389 -25.94 7.52 -6.16
C GLU A 389 -24.94 8.66 -5.87
N LEU A 390 -23.63 8.35 -5.83
CA LEU A 390 -22.58 9.35 -5.59
C LEU A 390 -22.52 10.43 -6.67
N THR A 391 -22.82 10.06 -7.90
CA THR A 391 -22.86 11.01 -9.03
C THR A 391 -24.06 11.94 -8.92
N ALA A 392 -25.24 11.40 -8.59
CA ALA A 392 -26.44 12.20 -8.34
C ALA A 392 -26.24 13.20 -7.17
N GLU A 393 -25.50 12.81 -6.14
CA GLU A 393 -25.11 13.66 -5.00
C GLU A 393 -23.92 14.61 -5.32
N ARG A 394 -23.37 14.59 -6.53
CA ARG A 394 -22.16 15.33 -6.94
C ARG A 394 -20.93 15.05 -6.07
N ARG A 395 -20.83 13.86 -5.52
CA ARG A 395 -19.74 13.38 -4.65
C ARG A 395 -18.82 12.39 -5.33
N ALA A 396 -19.18 11.92 -6.53
CA ALA A 396 -18.34 11.01 -7.30
C ALA A 396 -17.03 11.68 -7.69
N LYS A 397 -15.91 10.98 -7.45
CA LYS A 397 -14.56 11.40 -7.82
C LYS A 397 -13.97 10.42 -8.82
N GLU A 398 -12.88 10.79 -9.48
CA GLU A 398 -12.16 9.93 -10.42
C GLU A 398 -11.87 8.54 -9.83
N ILE A 399 -11.42 8.47 -8.57
CA ILE A 399 -11.12 7.20 -7.88
C ILE A 399 -12.32 6.25 -7.85
N HIS A 400 -13.54 6.76 -7.62
CA HIS A 400 -14.75 5.95 -7.59
C HIS A 400 -15.06 5.36 -8.98
N HIS A 401 -14.90 6.17 -10.04
CA HIS A 401 -15.06 5.71 -11.43
C HIS A 401 -14.02 4.64 -11.79
N ASN A 402 -12.75 4.85 -11.40
CA ASN A 402 -11.67 3.90 -11.68
C ASN A 402 -11.91 2.54 -11.01
N ILE A 403 -12.41 2.52 -9.77
CA ILE A 403 -12.77 1.26 -9.09
C ILE A 403 -13.91 0.55 -9.82
N VAL A 404 -14.95 1.30 -10.22
CA VAL A 404 -16.10 0.70 -10.94
C VAL A 404 -15.67 0.22 -12.33
N LEU A 405 -14.82 0.97 -13.05
CA LEU A 405 -14.22 0.50 -14.30
C LEU A 405 -13.44 -0.81 -14.11
N SER A 406 -12.68 -0.92 -13.01
CA SER A 406 -11.94 -2.14 -12.67
C SER A 406 -12.86 -3.33 -12.43
N VAL A 407 -13.94 -3.14 -11.66
CA VAL A 407 -14.97 -4.20 -11.43
C VAL A 407 -15.59 -4.65 -12.74
N LEU A 408 -16.04 -3.70 -13.57
CA LEU A 408 -16.65 -3.98 -14.88
C LEU A 408 -15.69 -4.77 -15.77
N GLY A 409 -14.41 -4.38 -15.81
CA GLY A 409 -13.38 -5.09 -16.55
C GLY A 409 -13.10 -6.50 -16.03
N LYS A 410 -13.10 -6.71 -14.71
CA LYS A 410 -12.96 -8.05 -14.08
C LYS A 410 -14.16 -8.95 -14.37
N CYS A 411 -15.36 -8.36 -14.50
CA CYS A 411 -16.59 -9.07 -14.83
C CYS A 411 -16.87 -9.14 -16.34
N THR A 412 -15.88 -8.77 -17.19
CA THR A 412 -16.01 -8.76 -18.67
C THR A 412 -17.17 -7.92 -19.22
N GLN A 413 -17.64 -6.92 -18.46
CA GLN A 413 -18.70 -5.98 -18.85
C GLN A 413 -18.11 -4.77 -19.61
N TRP A 414 -17.37 -5.05 -20.68
CA TRP A 414 -16.59 -4.04 -21.40
C TRP A 414 -17.46 -2.93 -22.03
N GLU A 415 -18.68 -3.24 -22.53
CA GLU A 415 -19.59 -2.22 -23.09
C GLU A 415 -19.98 -1.18 -22.02
N ARG A 416 -20.24 -1.65 -20.80
CA ARG A 416 -20.59 -0.77 -19.69
C ARG A 416 -19.38 0.05 -19.23
N ALA A 417 -18.20 -0.54 -19.27
CA ALA A 417 -16.95 0.16 -18.98
C ALA A 417 -16.69 1.28 -20.00
N GLU A 418 -16.96 1.05 -21.28
CA GLU A 418 -16.86 2.04 -22.34
C GLU A 418 -17.81 3.22 -22.13
N VAL A 419 -19.10 2.90 -21.86
CA VAL A 419 -20.10 3.93 -21.55
C VAL A 419 -19.67 4.76 -20.35
N LEU A 420 -19.24 4.11 -19.26
CA LEU A 420 -18.81 4.80 -18.05
C LEU A 420 -17.58 5.72 -18.32
N PHE A 421 -16.62 5.27 -19.10
CA PHE A 421 -15.45 6.07 -19.48
C PHE A 421 -15.83 7.30 -20.32
N ARG A 422 -16.75 7.14 -21.27
CA ARG A 422 -17.27 8.24 -22.07
C ARG A 422 -18.03 9.25 -21.20
N ASP A 423 -18.95 8.76 -20.38
CA ASP A 423 -19.80 9.59 -19.51
C ASP A 423 -18.98 10.35 -18.48
N MET A 424 -17.92 9.72 -17.94
CA MET A 424 -16.97 10.35 -17.01
C MET A 424 -16.42 11.67 -17.58
N ARG A 425 -16.10 11.68 -18.87
CA ARG A 425 -15.54 12.85 -19.56
C ARG A 425 -16.61 13.81 -20.04
N GLU A 426 -17.66 13.29 -20.70
CA GLU A 426 -18.64 14.10 -21.45
C GLU A 426 -19.75 14.64 -20.55
N LEU A 427 -20.20 13.86 -19.60
CA LEU A 427 -21.30 14.24 -18.71
C LEU A 427 -20.81 14.82 -17.38
N TYR A 428 -19.72 14.27 -16.82
CA TYR A 428 -19.29 14.64 -15.47
C TYR A 428 -18.05 15.55 -15.47
N GLY A 429 -17.44 15.82 -16.61
CA GLY A 429 -16.27 16.71 -16.75
C GLY A 429 -15.02 16.20 -16.02
N ILE A 430 -15.00 14.93 -15.63
CA ILE A 430 -13.86 14.30 -14.94
C ILE A 430 -12.86 13.88 -16.01
N GLN A 431 -11.65 14.47 -15.96
CA GLN A 431 -10.59 14.13 -16.92
C GLN A 431 -9.98 12.75 -16.57
N PRO A 432 -10.00 11.80 -17.53
CA PRO A 432 -9.37 10.50 -17.33
C PRO A 432 -7.85 10.63 -17.12
N SER A 433 -7.34 10.02 -16.05
CA SER A 433 -5.91 9.91 -15.77
C SER A 433 -5.29 8.68 -16.42
N ARG A 434 -3.97 8.51 -16.25
CA ARG A 434 -3.26 7.29 -16.64
C ARG A 434 -3.94 6.03 -16.09
N VAL A 435 -4.34 6.05 -14.80
CA VAL A 435 -5.01 4.92 -14.15
C VAL A 435 -6.33 4.58 -14.86
N THR A 436 -7.11 5.59 -15.23
CA THR A 436 -8.38 5.39 -15.94
C THR A 436 -8.15 4.72 -17.30
N TYR A 437 -7.17 5.21 -18.08
CA TYR A 437 -6.82 4.61 -19.37
C TYR A 437 -6.33 3.18 -19.23
N SER A 438 -5.38 2.92 -18.32
CA SER A 438 -4.82 1.58 -18.08
C SER A 438 -5.89 0.59 -17.62
N THR A 439 -6.85 1.04 -16.79
CA THR A 439 -7.98 0.22 -16.32
C THR A 439 -8.92 -0.14 -17.47
N LEU A 440 -9.25 0.80 -18.36
CA LEU A 440 -10.09 0.53 -19.53
C LEU A 440 -9.40 -0.39 -20.53
N ILE A 441 -8.10 -0.17 -20.80
CA ILE A 441 -7.29 -1.05 -21.64
C ILE A 441 -7.29 -2.49 -21.09
N SER A 442 -7.12 -2.63 -19.77
CA SER A 442 -7.19 -3.94 -19.10
C SER A 442 -8.58 -4.57 -19.18
N ALA A 443 -9.66 -3.77 -19.12
CA ALA A 443 -11.03 -4.25 -19.27
C ALA A 443 -11.29 -4.84 -20.68
N TYR A 444 -10.82 -4.13 -21.72
CA TYR A 444 -10.89 -4.64 -23.09
C TYR A 444 -10.01 -5.88 -23.28
N GLY A 445 -8.77 -5.86 -22.75
CA GLY A 445 -7.85 -7.00 -22.84
C GLY A 445 -8.47 -8.26 -22.21
N ARG A 446 -9.05 -8.18 -21.01
CA ARG A 446 -9.75 -9.31 -20.34
C ARG A 446 -10.95 -9.82 -21.14
N SER A 447 -11.58 -8.96 -21.93
CA SER A 447 -12.73 -9.30 -22.77
C SER A 447 -12.34 -9.75 -24.18
N GLY A 448 -11.04 -9.93 -24.48
CA GLY A 448 -10.52 -10.32 -25.78
C GLY A 448 -10.70 -9.24 -26.88
N LYS A 449 -10.97 -7.98 -26.47
CA LYS A 449 -11.17 -6.86 -27.42
C LYS A 449 -9.87 -6.12 -27.70
N THR A 450 -8.90 -6.83 -28.27
CA THR A 450 -7.52 -6.36 -28.46
C THR A 450 -7.46 -5.06 -29.27
N GLU A 451 -8.25 -4.93 -30.33
CA GLU A 451 -8.25 -3.73 -31.18
C GLU A 451 -8.80 -2.49 -30.46
N LEU A 452 -9.84 -2.66 -29.62
CA LEU A 452 -10.36 -1.56 -28.80
C LEU A 452 -9.33 -1.13 -27.74
N ALA A 453 -8.64 -2.10 -27.12
CA ALA A 453 -7.55 -1.81 -26.19
C ALA A 453 -6.44 -0.97 -26.86
N ARG A 454 -6.03 -1.31 -28.10
CA ARG A 454 -5.05 -0.55 -28.87
C ARG A 454 -5.55 0.84 -29.27
N GLU A 455 -6.83 0.97 -29.58
CA GLU A 455 -7.42 2.28 -29.90
C GLU A 455 -7.38 3.22 -28.69
N VAL A 456 -7.75 2.72 -27.51
CA VAL A 456 -7.68 3.50 -26.26
C VAL A 456 -6.22 3.84 -25.91
N PHE A 457 -5.27 2.94 -26.18
CA PHE A 457 -3.86 3.22 -26.01
C PHE A 457 -3.38 4.36 -26.92
N ARG A 458 -3.77 4.36 -28.21
CA ARG A 458 -3.48 5.47 -29.12
C ARG A 458 -4.09 6.79 -28.64
N GLN A 459 -5.31 6.76 -28.11
CA GLN A 459 -5.95 7.97 -27.51
C GLN A 459 -5.19 8.47 -26.27
N MET A 460 -4.67 7.58 -25.45
CA MET A 460 -3.83 7.91 -24.31
C MET A 460 -2.55 8.64 -24.75
N LEU A 461 -1.85 8.12 -25.76
CA LEU A 461 -0.65 8.72 -26.34
C LEU A 461 -0.94 10.08 -27.00
N ALA A 462 -2.04 10.18 -27.77
CA ALA A 462 -2.46 11.43 -28.41
C ALA A 462 -2.71 12.56 -27.38
N ARG A 463 -3.06 12.19 -26.15
CA ARG A 463 -3.23 13.12 -25.01
C ARG A 463 -1.95 13.36 -24.24
N ARG A 464 -0.81 12.82 -24.69
CA ARG A 464 0.49 12.90 -24.02
C ARG A 464 0.50 12.35 -22.60
N ILE A 465 -0.35 11.34 -22.33
CA ILE A 465 -0.36 10.64 -21.04
C ILE A 465 0.66 9.49 -21.16
N PRO A 466 1.74 9.47 -20.36
CA PRO A 466 2.77 8.43 -20.47
C PRO A 466 2.21 7.09 -19.98
N PRO A 467 2.40 6.00 -20.76
CA PRO A 467 2.00 4.66 -20.35
C PRO A 467 2.91 4.13 -19.23
N ASP A 468 2.38 3.21 -18.44
CA ASP A 468 3.09 2.49 -17.39
C ASP A 468 3.03 0.97 -17.64
N ASP A 469 3.63 0.19 -16.72
CA ASP A 469 3.63 -1.27 -16.80
C ASP A 469 2.20 -1.85 -16.81
N TYR A 470 1.27 -1.27 -16.06
CA TYR A 470 -0.14 -1.70 -16.06
C TYR A 470 -0.82 -1.49 -17.41
N THR A 471 -0.47 -0.43 -18.14
CA THR A 471 -0.95 -0.17 -19.50
C THR A 471 -0.53 -1.29 -20.44
N PHE A 472 0.75 -1.65 -20.42
CA PHE A 472 1.29 -2.69 -21.30
C PHE A 472 0.80 -4.09 -20.91
N VAL A 473 0.74 -4.40 -19.62
CA VAL A 473 0.12 -5.64 -19.15
C VAL A 473 -1.33 -5.73 -19.61
N GLY A 474 -2.09 -4.61 -19.55
CA GLY A 474 -3.45 -4.55 -20.08
C GLY A 474 -3.56 -4.88 -21.56
N LEU A 475 -2.63 -4.36 -22.40
CA LEU A 475 -2.54 -4.67 -23.82
C LEU A 475 -2.18 -6.14 -24.10
N MET A 476 -1.40 -6.76 -23.22
CA MET A 476 -1.00 -8.16 -23.34
C MET A 476 -2.11 -9.15 -22.94
N LEU A 477 -3.10 -8.74 -22.14
CA LEU A 477 -4.13 -9.65 -21.63
C LEU A 477 -4.93 -10.35 -22.73
N GLY A 478 -5.38 -9.62 -23.76
CA GLY A 478 -6.09 -10.22 -24.89
C GLY A 478 -5.24 -11.24 -25.65
N PRO A 479 -4.08 -10.85 -26.21
CA PRO A 479 -3.17 -11.78 -26.84
C PRO A 479 -2.75 -12.96 -25.96
N ALA A 480 -2.59 -12.75 -24.64
CA ALA A 480 -2.26 -13.82 -23.71
C ALA A 480 -3.39 -14.84 -23.57
N LEU A 481 -4.65 -14.39 -23.52
CA LEU A 481 -5.82 -15.28 -23.50
C LEU A 481 -5.98 -16.07 -24.81
N ASP A 482 -5.55 -15.49 -25.94
CA ASP A 482 -5.55 -16.15 -27.24
C ASP A 482 -4.33 -17.08 -27.45
N GLY A 483 -3.43 -17.18 -26.46
CA GLY A 483 -2.18 -17.93 -26.57
C GLY A 483 -1.19 -17.34 -27.60
N ASN A 484 -1.35 -16.08 -27.98
CA ASN A 484 -0.48 -15.41 -28.94
C ASN A 484 0.81 -14.88 -28.26
N PHE A 485 1.71 -15.80 -27.93
CA PHE A 485 2.99 -15.47 -27.30
C PHE A 485 3.82 -14.46 -28.11
N ARG A 486 3.80 -14.55 -29.44
CA ARG A 486 4.58 -13.64 -30.30
C ARG A 486 4.15 -12.19 -30.12
N GLU A 487 2.86 -11.96 -30.08
CA GLU A 487 2.31 -10.62 -29.88
C GLU A 487 2.58 -10.10 -28.48
N CYS A 488 2.46 -10.94 -27.45
CA CYS A 488 2.84 -10.57 -26.08
C CYS A 488 4.33 -10.19 -25.99
N ALA A 489 5.20 -10.98 -26.63
CA ALA A 489 6.63 -10.68 -26.65
C ALA A 489 6.95 -9.37 -27.41
N ARG A 490 6.24 -9.08 -28.52
CA ARG A 490 6.35 -7.81 -29.24
C ARG A 490 5.96 -6.62 -28.36
N ILE A 491 4.83 -6.72 -27.65
CA ILE A 491 4.38 -5.66 -26.73
C ILE A 491 5.39 -5.47 -25.60
N ALA A 492 5.96 -6.55 -25.05
CA ALA A 492 6.98 -6.45 -24.00
C ALA A 492 8.27 -5.77 -24.52
N THR A 493 8.69 -6.06 -25.76
CA THR A 493 9.82 -5.38 -26.40
C THR A 493 9.53 -3.89 -26.60
N GLU A 494 8.37 -3.55 -27.17
CA GLU A 494 7.91 -2.16 -27.36
C GLU A 494 7.91 -1.38 -26.04
N MET A 495 7.38 -1.99 -24.96
CA MET A 495 7.35 -1.43 -23.61
C MET A 495 8.74 -0.95 -23.17
N LYS A 496 9.77 -1.76 -23.40
CA LYS A 496 11.14 -1.46 -22.96
C LYS A 496 11.88 -0.54 -23.93
N GLU A 497 11.85 -0.83 -25.22
CA GLU A 497 12.67 -0.15 -26.23
C GLU A 497 12.10 1.22 -26.63
N GLU A 498 10.78 1.36 -26.76
CA GLU A 498 10.16 2.60 -27.21
C GLU A 498 9.78 3.53 -26.04
N TYR A 499 9.34 2.95 -24.91
CA TYR A 499 8.82 3.73 -23.78
C TYR A 499 9.72 3.70 -22.54
N GLY A 500 10.79 2.91 -22.52
CA GLY A 500 11.73 2.83 -21.40
C GLY A 500 11.11 2.26 -20.12
N VAL A 501 9.99 1.53 -20.22
CA VAL A 501 9.30 0.94 -19.08
C VAL A 501 9.88 -0.46 -18.79
N GLU A 502 10.43 -0.67 -17.60
CA GLU A 502 11.03 -1.95 -17.24
C GLU A 502 9.97 -3.05 -17.01
N HIS A 503 10.36 -4.29 -17.36
CA HIS A 503 9.50 -5.45 -17.16
C HIS A 503 9.28 -5.75 -15.69
N THR A 504 8.03 -5.87 -15.29
CA THR A 504 7.63 -6.25 -13.93
C THR A 504 7.24 -7.73 -13.84
N VAL A 505 7.02 -8.22 -12.63
CA VAL A 505 6.49 -9.59 -12.43
C VAL A 505 5.16 -9.81 -13.19
N HIS A 506 4.37 -8.76 -13.40
CA HIS A 506 3.11 -8.84 -14.13
C HIS A 506 3.32 -9.05 -15.64
N THR A 507 4.32 -8.39 -16.22
CA THR A 507 4.74 -8.59 -17.61
C THR A 507 5.17 -10.05 -17.84
N TYR A 508 6.01 -10.59 -16.96
CA TYR A 508 6.42 -12.00 -17.01
C TYR A 508 5.26 -12.97 -16.84
N ASN A 509 4.33 -12.70 -15.92
CA ASN A 509 3.14 -13.52 -15.75
C ASN A 509 2.26 -13.58 -17.01
N ALA A 510 2.10 -12.46 -17.71
CA ALA A 510 1.36 -12.43 -18.97
C ALA A 510 2.06 -13.25 -20.07
N LEU A 511 3.39 -13.18 -20.17
CA LEU A 511 4.19 -13.99 -21.10
C LEU A 511 4.12 -15.49 -20.78
N ILE A 512 4.26 -15.87 -19.50
CA ILE A 512 4.13 -17.26 -19.05
C ILE A 512 2.73 -17.78 -19.36
N GLN A 513 1.69 -17.01 -19.10
CA GLN A 513 0.31 -17.39 -19.40
C GLN A 513 0.07 -17.57 -20.90
N ALA A 514 0.57 -16.65 -21.73
CA ALA A 514 0.48 -16.78 -23.18
C ALA A 514 1.16 -18.03 -23.71
N ALA A 515 2.34 -18.36 -23.18
CA ALA A 515 3.08 -19.57 -23.55
C ALA A 515 2.36 -20.84 -23.09
N ASP A 516 1.78 -20.85 -21.88
CA ASP A 516 1.03 -21.95 -21.33
C ASP A 516 -0.24 -22.26 -22.15
N ILE A 517 -1.02 -21.23 -22.49
CA ILE A 517 -2.23 -21.36 -23.32
C ILE A 517 -1.88 -21.83 -24.73
N ALA A 518 -0.76 -21.37 -25.28
CA ALA A 518 -0.23 -21.87 -26.57
C ALA A 518 0.26 -23.31 -26.53
N GLY A 519 0.35 -23.95 -25.36
CA GLY A 519 0.94 -25.27 -25.18
C GLY A 519 2.47 -25.30 -25.33
N ASN A 520 3.12 -24.13 -25.32
CA ASN A 520 4.57 -24.01 -25.46
C ASN A 520 5.24 -23.93 -24.07
N TYR A 521 5.29 -25.08 -23.40
CA TYR A 521 5.76 -25.17 -22.02
C TYR A 521 7.25 -24.84 -21.87
N ASP A 522 8.08 -25.16 -22.86
CA ASP A 522 9.50 -24.84 -22.87
C ASP A 522 9.71 -23.31 -22.81
N LYS A 523 8.93 -22.57 -23.61
CA LYS A 523 8.95 -21.12 -23.63
C LYS A 523 8.50 -20.50 -22.31
N ALA A 524 7.48 -21.09 -21.66
CA ALA A 524 7.03 -20.64 -20.36
C ALA A 524 8.12 -20.79 -19.29
N VAL A 525 8.90 -21.87 -19.34
CA VAL A 525 10.05 -22.11 -18.46
C VAL A 525 11.18 -21.12 -18.76
N GLU A 526 11.53 -20.90 -20.02
CA GLU A 526 12.55 -19.90 -20.43
C GLU A 526 12.22 -18.51 -19.89
N VAL A 527 10.95 -18.09 -19.99
CA VAL A 527 10.49 -16.78 -19.48
C VAL A 527 10.61 -16.71 -17.97
N TYR A 528 10.32 -17.80 -17.26
CA TYR A 528 10.49 -17.86 -15.81
C TYR A 528 11.96 -17.78 -15.40
N ASP A 529 12.84 -18.50 -16.09
CA ASP A 529 14.29 -18.44 -15.86
C ASP A 529 14.85 -17.03 -16.13
N GLU A 530 14.32 -16.35 -17.14
CA GLU A 530 14.70 -14.95 -17.40
C GLU A 530 14.25 -14.01 -16.27
N LEU A 531 13.04 -14.17 -15.74
CA LEU A 531 12.55 -13.43 -14.58
C LEU A 531 13.53 -13.58 -13.40
N LEU A 532 13.97 -14.83 -13.11
CA LEU A 532 14.92 -15.09 -12.03
C LEU A 532 16.30 -14.48 -12.28
N ARG A 533 16.82 -14.61 -13.52
CA ARG A 533 18.13 -14.02 -13.92
C ARG A 533 18.15 -12.50 -13.79
N ARG A 534 17.03 -11.83 -14.01
CA ARG A 534 16.89 -10.37 -13.83
C ARG A 534 16.65 -9.97 -12.37
N GLY A 535 16.58 -10.92 -11.46
CA GLY A 535 16.38 -10.64 -10.02
C GLY A 535 14.96 -10.19 -9.66
N VAL A 536 13.97 -10.40 -10.55
CA VAL A 536 12.57 -10.09 -10.26
C VAL A 536 12.00 -11.18 -9.33
N GLU A 537 11.50 -10.81 -8.15
CA GLU A 537 10.94 -11.78 -7.20
C GLU A 537 9.59 -12.35 -7.71
N PRO A 538 9.45 -13.69 -7.85
CA PRO A 538 8.20 -14.32 -8.23
C PRO A 538 7.12 -14.10 -7.16
N ASN A 539 5.94 -13.63 -7.55
CA ASN A 539 4.78 -13.54 -6.66
C ASN A 539 4.00 -14.87 -6.60
N ASN A 540 2.93 -14.92 -5.80
CA ASN A 540 2.12 -16.14 -5.67
C ASN A 540 1.52 -16.58 -7.02
N THR A 541 1.03 -15.63 -7.82
CA THR A 541 0.49 -15.92 -9.16
C THR A 541 1.54 -16.53 -10.08
N THR A 542 2.78 -15.99 -10.06
CA THR A 542 3.91 -16.56 -10.82
C THR A 542 4.15 -18.02 -10.42
N ARG A 543 4.20 -18.30 -9.11
CA ARG A 543 4.42 -19.66 -8.59
C ARG A 543 3.31 -20.62 -8.98
N GLU A 544 2.05 -20.19 -8.88
CA GLU A 544 0.88 -20.97 -9.29
C GLU A 544 0.90 -21.26 -10.80
N LEU A 545 1.20 -20.26 -11.63
CA LEU A 545 1.34 -20.44 -13.07
C LEU A 545 2.44 -21.44 -13.43
N VAL A 546 3.62 -21.31 -12.85
CA VAL A 546 4.76 -22.23 -13.12
C VAL A 546 4.45 -23.65 -12.68
N VAL A 547 3.80 -23.84 -11.53
CA VAL A 547 3.36 -25.17 -11.08
C VAL A 547 2.31 -25.75 -12.05
N ALA A 548 1.39 -24.95 -12.53
CA ALA A 548 0.38 -25.37 -13.51
C ALA A 548 1.02 -25.74 -14.86
N VAL A 549 1.98 -24.93 -15.34
CA VAL A 549 2.80 -25.21 -16.53
C VAL A 549 3.55 -26.53 -16.37
N GLY A 550 4.24 -26.73 -15.24
CA GLY A 550 4.99 -27.98 -14.97
C GLY A 550 4.10 -29.21 -14.97
N LYS A 551 2.91 -29.16 -14.35
CA LYS A 551 1.94 -30.27 -14.37
C LYS A 551 1.42 -30.57 -15.78
N ARG A 552 1.08 -29.54 -16.57
CA ARG A 552 0.58 -29.69 -17.95
C ARG A 552 1.68 -30.16 -18.89
N GLY A 553 2.87 -29.61 -18.76
CA GLY A 553 4.05 -30.02 -19.51
C GLY A 553 4.43 -31.47 -19.24
N ALA A 554 4.52 -31.90 -17.97
CA ALA A 554 4.79 -33.30 -17.62
C ALA A 554 3.79 -34.25 -18.27
N ASN A 555 2.49 -33.94 -18.19
CA ASN A 555 1.43 -34.74 -18.81
C ASN A 555 1.52 -34.76 -20.36
N TYR A 556 1.93 -33.64 -20.96
CA TYR A 556 2.12 -33.52 -22.41
C TYR A 556 3.30 -34.37 -22.88
N TYR A 557 4.44 -34.31 -22.19
CA TYR A 557 5.66 -35.04 -22.56
C TYR A 557 5.55 -36.52 -22.26
N ASP A 558 4.87 -36.95 -21.18
CA ASP A 558 4.54 -38.37 -20.93
C ASP A 558 3.71 -38.98 -22.06
N ARG A 559 2.71 -38.25 -22.54
CA ARG A 559 1.89 -38.70 -23.67
C ARG A 559 2.66 -38.76 -24.99
N GLN A 560 3.72 -37.96 -25.15
CA GLN A 560 4.52 -37.92 -26.36
C GLN A 560 5.81 -38.76 -26.31
N GLN A 561 6.07 -39.49 -25.22
CA GLN A 561 7.34 -40.21 -25.01
C GLN A 561 8.59 -39.32 -25.11
N LYS A 562 8.46 -38.04 -24.91
CA LYS A 562 9.56 -37.07 -24.88
C LYS A 562 9.82 -36.66 -23.43
N THR A 563 10.67 -37.35 -22.71
CA THR A 563 11.83 -36.92 -22.04
C THR A 563 11.96 -36.84 -20.54
N ALA A 564 13.02 -37.45 -20.11
CA ALA A 564 13.61 -37.39 -18.79
C ALA A 564 14.07 -35.97 -18.34
N ALA A 565 14.38 -35.08 -19.28
CA ALA A 565 14.92 -33.76 -18.95
C ALA A 565 13.86 -32.77 -18.41
N VAL A 566 12.68 -32.70 -19.02
CA VAL A 566 11.62 -31.80 -18.56
C VAL A 566 10.91 -32.38 -17.34
N ALA A 567 10.76 -33.70 -17.27
CA ALA A 567 10.26 -34.38 -16.06
C ALA A 567 11.23 -34.18 -14.88
N SER A 568 12.53 -34.18 -15.12
CA SER A 568 13.55 -33.88 -14.11
C SER A 568 13.48 -32.42 -13.65
N TYR A 569 13.24 -31.47 -14.58
CA TYR A 569 13.13 -30.04 -14.23
C TYR A 569 11.82 -29.75 -13.48
N ALA A 570 10.70 -30.35 -13.92
CA ALA A 570 9.41 -30.24 -13.23
C ALA A 570 9.44 -30.94 -11.86
N ALA A 571 10.09 -32.09 -11.75
CA ALA A 571 10.30 -32.79 -10.48
C ALA A 571 11.28 -31.99 -9.59
N GLY A 572 12.29 -31.34 -10.16
CA GLY A 572 13.18 -30.41 -9.45
C GLY A 572 12.45 -29.19 -8.91
N LEU A 573 11.59 -28.57 -9.71
CA LEU A 573 10.73 -27.45 -9.26
C LEU A 573 9.73 -27.88 -8.19
N VAL A 574 9.09 -29.04 -8.34
CA VAL A 574 8.19 -29.62 -7.33
C VAL A 574 8.98 -30.03 -6.07
N GLY A 575 10.20 -30.55 -6.21
CA GLY A 575 11.10 -30.88 -5.10
C GLY A 575 11.58 -29.66 -4.33
N VAL A 576 11.96 -28.59 -5.02
CA VAL A 576 12.36 -27.31 -4.39
C VAL A 576 11.17 -26.64 -3.70
N MET A 577 9.97 -26.71 -4.28
CA MET A 577 8.76 -26.22 -3.64
C MET A 577 8.28 -27.14 -2.50
N GLY A 578 8.47 -28.46 -2.61
CA GLY A 578 8.19 -29.42 -1.53
C GLY A 578 9.15 -29.24 -0.35
N MET A 579 10.42 -28.92 -0.59
CA MET A 579 11.38 -28.55 0.46
C MET A 579 11.08 -27.17 1.07
N ALA A 580 10.53 -26.24 0.30
CA ALA A 580 10.07 -24.94 0.80
C ALA A 580 8.75 -25.04 1.60
N LEU A 581 7.89 -26.04 1.28
CA LEU A 581 6.61 -26.25 1.96
C LEU A 581 6.68 -27.36 3.04
N GLY A 582 7.65 -28.27 2.99
CA GLY A 582 7.78 -29.43 3.89
C GLY A 582 8.74 -29.22 5.07
N ARG A 583 9.28 -28.04 5.25
CA ARG A 583 9.98 -27.62 6.48
C ARG A 583 9.09 -26.75 7.35
N TRP A 584 7.88 -27.26 7.56
CA TRP A 584 6.95 -26.60 8.49
C TRP A 584 6.23 -27.64 9.31
#